data_d990c3326f6461b6632a3e9698ff822d
#
_entry.id   d990c3326f6461b6632a3e9698ff822d
#
_cell.length_a   1.000
_cell.length_b   1.000
_cell.length_c   1.000
_cell.angle_alpha   90.00
_cell.angle_beta   90.00
_cell.angle_gamma   90.00
#
_symmetry.space_group_name_H-M   'P 1'
#
loop_
_entity.id
_entity.type
_entity.pdbx_description
1 polymer ?
#
loop_
_entity_poly.entity_id
_entity_poly.type
_entity_poly.pdbx_seq_one_letter_code
_entity_poly.pdbx_strand_id
1 'polypeptide(L)'
;MLLILTWATIISLIIMMYVLLDGFDLGVGILFPWIKQSEHRDIMMSTVVPVWDGNETWLVFGAAALYAAFPMAYSILLPTLYMPIMILLVALIFRGVAFEFRFKAQRSQFIWDIAFAAGSILAAFIQGIILGTFVKGYGLHLPLSHSAYHWFTPFTVFTGLAVVCGYALLGATWLIVKTVGILQE
;
A
#
# COMPACT_ATOMS: atom_id res chain seq x y z
N MET A 1 22.21 13.95 19.24
CA MET A 1 22.42 13.62 17.82
C MET A 1 22.29 12.11 17.55
N LEU A 2 22.96 11.23 18.29
CA LEU A 2 22.90 9.78 18.11
C LEU A 2 21.46 9.24 18.19
N LEU A 3 20.68 9.61 19.22
CA LEU A 3 19.30 9.16 19.41
C LEU A 3 18.38 9.51 18.23
N ILE A 4 18.55 10.71 17.65
CA ILE A 4 17.77 11.16 16.49
C ILE A 4 18.09 10.28 15.27
N LEU A 5 19.36 10.02 15.01
CA LEU A 5 19.79 9.16 13.90
C LEU A 5 19.29 7.72 14.10
N THR A 6 19.38 7.20 15.33
CA THR A 6 18.88 5.86 15.65
C THR A 6 17.38 5.73 15.33
N TRP A 7 16.55 6.66 15.82
CA TRP A 7 15.11 6.61 15.53
C TRP A 7 14.78 6.82 14.06
N ALA A 8 15.49 7.72 13.38
CA ALA A 8 15.32 7.91 11.94
C ALA A 8 15.63 6.62 11.16
N THR A 9 16.72 5.92 11.53
CA THR A 9 17.06 4.63 10.93
C THR A 9 16.00 3.57 11.22
N ILE A 10 15.53 3.46 12.46
CA ILE A 10 14.47 2.50 12.83
C ILE A 10 13.20 2.76 12.02
N ILE A 11 12.73 4.01 11.92
CA ILE A 11 11.52 4.33 11.14
C ILE A 11 11.73 4.03 9.66
N SER A 12 12.90 4.32 9.11
CA SER A 12 13.22 3.98 7.72
C SER A 12 13.17 2.47 7.47
N LEU A 13 13.69 1.66 8.39
CA LEU A 13 13.60 0.20 8.33
C LEU A 13 12.15 -0.30 8.43
N ILE A 14 11.33 0.28 9.32
CA ILE A 14 9.91 -0.06 9.45
C ILE A 14 9.17 0.21 8.13
N ILE A 15 9.38 1.37 7.52
CA ILE A 15 8.77 1.73 6.25
C ILE A 15 9.25 0.81 5.13
N MET A 16 10.54 0.49 5.10
CA MET A 16 11.09 -0.45 4.13
C MET A 16 10.46 -1.85 4.28
N MET A 17 10.30 -2.34 5.50
CA MET A 17 9.63 -3.61 5.78
C MET A 17 8.18 -3.59 5.31
N TYR A 18 7.45 -2.50 5.58
CA TYR A 18 6.10 -2.32 5.07
C TYR A 18 6.04 -2.41 3.55
N VAL A 19 6.89 -1.63 2.85
CA VAL A 19 6.92 -1.60 1.38
C VAL A 19 7.24 -2.96 0.77
N LEU A 20 8.13 -3.72 1.39
CA LEU A 20 8.50 -5.06 0.89
C LEU A 20 7.40 -6.09 1.19
N LEU A 21 6.90 -6.13 2.41
CA LEU A 21 5.98 -7.18 2.87
C LEU A 21 4.55 -6.91 2.35
N ASP A 22 4.00 -5.73 2.58
CA ASP A 22 2.67 -5.41 2.05
C ASP A 22 2.71 -5.17 0.52
N GLY A 23 3.88 -4.82 -0.03
CA GLY A 23 4.05 -4.63 -1.46
C GLY A 23 3.80 -5.88 -2.29
N PHE A 24 4.23 -7.07 -1.86
CA PHE A 24 3.88 -8.29 -2.58
C PHE A 24 2.40 -8.67 -2.41
N ASP A 25 1.79 -8.40 -1.26
CA ASP A 25 0.36 -8.64 -1.03
C ASP A 25 -0.50 -7.76 -1.94
N LEU A 26 -0.18 -6.47 -2.01
CA LEU A 26 -0.81 -5.53 -2.94
C LEU A 26 -0.55 -5.93 -4.39
N GLY A 27 0.66 -6.41 -4.68
CA GLY A 27 1.05 -6.90 -6.00
C GLY A 27 0.20 -8.06 -6.48
N VAL A 28 -0.11 -9.02 -5.61
CA VAL A 28 -1.05 -10.11 -5.92
C VAL A 28 -2.44 -9.55 -6.25
N GLY A 29 -2.93 -8.55 -5.50
CA GLY A 29 -4.19 -7.88 -5.78
C GLY A 29 -4.19 -7.10 -7.10
N ILE A 30 -3.07 -6.48 -7.48
CA ILE A 30 -2.91 -5.77 -8.76
C ILE A 30 -3.00 -6.77 -9.93
N LEU A 31 -2.42 -7.95 -9.80
CA LEU A 31 -2.44 -8.99 -10.84
C LEU A 31 -3.76 -9.75 -10.92
N PHE A 32 -4.58 -9.69 -9.88
CA PHE A 32 -5.81 -10.46 -9.74
C PHE A 32 -6.80 -10.33 -10.92
N PRO A 33 -7.05 -9.14 -11.51
CA PRO A 33 -7.97 -8.99 -12.62
C PRO A 33 -7.56 -9.73 -13.90
N TRP A 34 -6.27 -10.00 -14.08
CA TRP A 34 -5.74 -10.67 -15.27
C TRP A 34 -6.06 -12.17 -15.29
N ILE A 35 -6.36 -12.76 -14.15
CA ILE A 35 -6.69 -14.17 -14.01
C ILE A 35 -8.20 -14.35 -14.12
N LYS A 36 -8.64 -15.12 -15.12
CA LYS A 36 -10.07 -15.31 -15.42
C LYS A 36 -10.71 -16.45 -14.63
N GLN A 37 -9.94 -17.47 -14.26
CA GLN A 37 -10.44 -18.68 -13.61
C GLN A 37 -10.56 -18.45 -12.09
N SER A 38 -11.76 -18.72 -11.55
CA SER A 38 -12.05 -18.52 -10.13
C SER A 38 -11.13 -19.34 -9.22
N GLU A 39 -10.85 -20.60 -9.62
CA GLU A 39 -9.95 -21.49 -8.86
C GLU A 39 -8.53 -20.93 -8.74
N HIS A 40 -7.99 -20.34 -9.81
CA HIS A 40 -6.68 -19.71 -9.78
C HIS A 40 -6.69 -18.44 -8.91
N ARG A 41 -7.77 -17.66 -8.93
CA ARG A 41 -7.98 -16.53 -8.03
C ARG A 41 -8.00 -16.97 -6.56
N ASP A 42 -8.64 -18.09 -6.26
CA ASP A 42 -8.67 -18.66 -4.91
C ASP A 42 -7.27 -19.05 -4.44
N ILE A 43 -6.47 -19.67 -5.32
CA ILE A 43 -5.06 -20.01 -5.04
C ILE A 43 -4.26 -18.73 -4.79
N MET A 44 -4.33 -17.72 -5.66
CA MET A 44 -3.62 -16.46 -5.50
C MET A 44 -3.93 -15.81 -4.15
N MET A 45 -5.20 -15.66 -3.83
CA MET A 45 -5.63 -15.04 -2.57
C MET A 45 -5.18 -15.85 -1.35
N SER A 46 -5.24 -17.18 -1.42
CA SER A 46 -4.81 -18.06 -0.33
C SER A 46 -3.32 -17.94 0.01
N THR A 47 -2.48 -17.48 -0.93
CA THR A 47 -1.04 -17.27 -0.68
C THR A 47 -0.77 -16.07 0.25
N VAL A 48 -1.66 -15.08 0.28
CA VAL A 48 -1.48 -13.84 1.05
C VAL A 48 -2.35 -13.79 2.31
N VAL A 49 -3.48 -14.50 2.35
CA VAL A 49 -4.39 -14.55 3.51
C VAL A 49 -3.68 -14.84 4.85
N PRO A 50 -2.67 -15.70 4.95
CA PRO A 50 -2.03 -15.97 6.24
C PRO A 50 -1.13 -14.86 6.75
N VAL A 51 -0.74 -13.89 5.92
CA VAL A 51 0.33 -12.92 6.21
C VAL A 51 -0.08 -11.45 6.09
N TRP A 52 -1.13 -11.14 5.33
CA TRP A 52 -1.50 -9.76 4.99
C TRP A 52 -1.72 -8.85 6.21
N ASP A 53 -2.38 -9.33 7.25
CA ASP A 53 -2.67 -8.54 8.46
C ASP A 53 -1.37 -8.18 9.21
N GLY A 54 -0.47 -9.14 9.34
CA GLY A 54 0.87 -8.91 9.91
C GLY A 54 1.71 -7.94 9.08
N ASN A 55 1.63 -8.03 7.76
CA ASN A 55 2.35 -7.15 6.84
C ASN A 55 1.82 -5.71 6.91
N GLU A 56 0.50 -5.53 6.97
CA GLU A 56 -0.13 -4.21 7.10
C GLU A 56 0.16 -3.54 8.46
N THR A 57 0.41 -4.33 9.51
CA THR A 57 0.77 -3.83 10.86
C THR A 57 2.03 -2.95 10.83
N TRP A 58 2.97 -3.18 9.89
CA TRP A 58 4.16 -2.34 9.74
C TRP A 58 3.82 -0.88 9.40
N LEU A 59 2.73 -0.62 8.66
CA LEU A 59 2.27 0.75 8.40
C LEU A 59 1.85 1.45 9.70
N VAL A 60 1.06 0.78 10.53
CA VAL A 60 0.59 1.31 11.81
C VAL A 60 1.76 1.53 12.76
N PHE A 61 2.71 0.60 12.79
CA PHE A 61 3.91 0.72 13.60
C PHE A 61 4.79 1.91 13.16
N GLY A 62 4.96 2.11 11.84
CA GLY A 62 5.68 3.27 11.30
C GLY A 62 5.04 4.60 11.68
N ALA A 63 3.72 4.71 11.58
CA ALA A 63 2.98 5.90 11.97
C ALA A 63 3.10 6.19 13.48
N ALA A 64 2.98 5.16 14.33
CA ALA A 64 3.12 5.26 15.78
C ALA A 64 4.57 5.65 16.18
N ALA A 65 5.58 5.04 15.54
CA ALA A 65 6.98 5.36 15.77
C ALA A 65 7.32 6.81 15.37
N LEU A 66 6.79 7.27 14.23
CA LEU A 66 6.95 8.65 13.78
C LEU A 66 6.31 9.63 14.77
N TYR A 67 5.10 9.35 15.24
CA TYR A 67 4.43 10.18 16.24
C TYR A 67 5.21 10.25 17.55
N ALA A 68 5.72 9.12 18.05
CA ALA A 68 6.42 9.04 19.31
C ALA A 68 7.81 9.69 19.27
N ALA A 69 8.60 9.44 18.19
CA ALA A 69 9.97 9.91 18.09
C ALA A 69 10.10 11.30 17.48
N PHE A 70 9.20 11.67 16.55
CA PHE A 70 9.24 12.94 15.82
C PHE A 70 7.87 13.62 15.76
N PRO A 71 7.28 14.03 16.91
CA PRO A 71 5.92 14.58 16.95
C PRO A 71 5.76 15.86 16.10
N MET A 72 6.81 16.67 15.98
CA MET A 72 6.78 17.86 15.13
C MET A 72 6.72 17.49 13.64
N ALA A 73 7.48 16.50 13.18
CA ALA A 73 7.40 16.01 11.81
C ALA A 73 6.02 15.41 11.52
N TYR A 74 5.49 14.62 12.45
CA TYR A 74 4.14 14.05 12.36
C TYR A 74 3.07 15.14 12.22
N SER A 75 3.14 16.21 13.03
CA SER A 75 2.17 17.32 12.99
C SER A 75 2.20 18.12 11.68
N ILE A 76 3.29 18.08 10.93
CA ILE A 76 3.42 18.71 9.61
C ILE A 76 2.98 17.75 8.50
N LEU A 77 3.46 16.51 8.54
CA LEU A 77 3.21 15.53 7.48
C LEU A 77 1.75 15.10 7.41
N LEU A 78 1.12 14.85 8.56
CA LEU A 78 -0.24 14.30 8.58
C LEU A 78 -1.28 15.27 7.99
N PRO A 79 -1.34 16.55 8.34
CA PRO A 79 -2.27 17.49 7.71
C PRO A 79 -2.00 17.68 6.23
N THR A 80 -0.72 17.68 5.83
CA THR A 80 -0.32 17.84 4.44
C THR A 80 -0.73 16.66 3.56
N LEU A 81 -0.64 15.45 4.09
CA LEU A 81 -0.97 14.20 3.39
C LEU A 81 -2.34 13.65 3.79
N TYR A 82 -3.18 14.45 4.46
CA TYR A 82 -4.44 13.98 5.02
C TYR A 82 -5.32 13.26 4.00
N MET A 83 -5.57 13.89 2.84
CA MET A 83 -6.41 13.29 1.80
C MET A 83 -5.82 12.00 1.21
N PRO A 84 -4.55 11.95 0.77
CA PRO A 84 -3.94 10.68 0.35
C PRO A 84 -4.00 9.59 1.42
N ILE A 85 -3.71 9.92 2.67
CA ILE A 85 -3.74 8.94 3.78
C ILE A 85 -5.16 8.41 3.98
N MET A 86 -6.20 9.26 3.95
CA MET A 86 -7.58 8.81 4.06
C MET A 86 -7.98 7.87 2.92
N ILE A 87 -7.59 8.20 1.68
CA ILE A 87 -7.86 7.34 0.51
C ILE A 87 -7.12 6.01 0.66
N LEU A 88 -5.88 6.03 1.11
CA LEU A 88 -5.09 4.83 1.38
C LEU A 88 -5.79 3.91 2.38
N LEU A 89 -6.20 4.46 3.53
CA LEU A 89 -6.87 3.68 4.57
C LEU A 89 -8.19 3.07 4.08
N VAL A 90 -8.99 3.83 3.34
CA VAL A 90 -10.23 3.31 2.73
C VAL A 90 -9.92 2.18 1.75
N ALA A 91 -8.89 2.32 0.91
CA ALA A 91 -8.49 1.28 -0.03
C ALA A 91 -8.04 -0.01 0.70
N LEU A 92 -7.26 0.12 1.79
CA LEU A 92 -6.84 -1.01 2.62
C LEU A 92 -8.02 -1.68 3.33
N ILE A 93 -9.01 -0.92 3.81
CA ILE A 93 -10.24 -1.47 4.39
C ILE A 93 -10.99 -2.32 3.36
N PHE A 94 -11.19 -1.82 2.13
CA PHE A 94 -11.87 -2.61 1.09
C PHE A 94 -11.11 -3.90 0.75
N ARG A 95 -9.78 -3.84 0.69
CA ARG A 95 -8.92 -5.01 0.51
C ARG A 95 -9.08 -6.02 1.66
N GLY A 96 -8.97 -5.55 2.90
CA GLY A 96 -9.08 -6.38 4.11
C GLY A 96 -10.44 -7.07 4.22
N VAL A 97 -11.52 -6.33 3.98
CA VAL A 97 -12.88 -6.87 3.99
C VAL A 97 -13.07 -7.94 2.90
N ALA A 98 -12.44 -7.77 1.73
CA ALA A 98 -12.53 -8.74 0.65
C ALA A 98 -11.96 -10.11 1.05
N PHE A 99 -10.90 -10.21 1.85
CA PHE A 99 -10.36 -11.48 2.35
C PHE A 99 -11.39 -12.29 3.14
N GLU A 100 -12.16 -11.61 4.00
CA GLU A 100 -13.16 -12.27 4.85
C GLU A 100 -14.43 -12.70 4.09
N PHE A 101 -14.91 -11.84 3.21
CA PHE A 101 -16.23 -12.03 2.60
C PHE A 101 -16.20 -12.81 1.30
N ARG A 102 -15.13 -12.74 0.52
CA ARG A 102 -15.02 -13.40 -0.78
C ARG A 102 -15.23 -14.93 -0.70
N PHE A 103 -14.59 -15.58 0.27
CA PHE A 103 -14.69 -17.03 0.44
C PHE A 103 -16.06 -17.49 0.97
N LYS A 104 -16.80 -16.58 1.62
CA LYS A 104 -18.15 -16.84 2.15
C LYS A 104 -19.24 -16.51 1.13
N ALA A 105 -18.95 -15.68 0.15
CA ALA A 105 -19.89 -15.16 -0.83
C ALA A 105 -20.03 -16.10 -2.05
N GLN A 106 -21.20 -16.73 -2.22
CA GLN A 106 -21.45 -17.56 -3.42
C GLN A 106 -21.90 -16.75 -4.64
N ARG A 107 -22.82 -15.79 -4.45
CA ARG A 107 -23.40 -14.99 -5.56
C ARG A 107 -22.72 -13.64 -5.77
N SER A 108 -22.11 -13.07 -4.73
CA SER A 108 -21.49 -11.75 -4.77
C SER A 108 -19.95 -11.79 -4.81
N GLN A 109 -19.35 -12.94 -5.11
CA GLN A 109 -17.91 -13.13 -5.18
C GLN A 109 -17.22 -12.09 -6.10
N PHE A 110 -17.86 -11.76 -7.23
CA PHE A 110 -17.37 -10.76 -8.17
C PHE A 110 -17.20 -9.35 -7.56
N ILE A 111 -18.09 -8.95 -6.64
CA ILE A 111 -17.97 -7.65 -5.95
C ILE A 111 -16.71 -7.62 -5.08
N TRP A 112 -16.43 -8.72 -4.39
CA TRP A 112 -15.25 -8.86 -3.55
C TRP A 112 -13.95 -8.98 -4.37
N ASP A 113 -14.02 -9.61 -5.54
CA ASP A 113 -12.92 -9.62 -6.51
C ASP A 113 -12.54 -8.20 -6.92
N ILE A 114 -13.54 -7.36 -7.24
CA ILE A 114 -13.31 -5.95 -7.58
C ILE A 114 -12.79 -5.19 -6.37
N ALA A 115 -13.35 -5.39 -5.18
CA ALA A 115 -12.92 -4.71 -3.96
C ALA A 115 -11.46 -5.02 -3.63
N PHE A 116 -11.05 -6.28 -3.78
CA PHE A 116 -9.67 -6.72 -3.57
C PHE A 116 -8.71 -6.08 -4.58
N ALA A 117 -9.02 -6.19 -5.87
CA ALA A 117 -8.17 -5.66 -6.93
C ALA A 117 -8.11 -4.13 -6.92
N ALA A 118 -9.26 -3.46 -6.87
CA ALA A 118 -9.33 -1.99 -6.87
C ALA A 118 -8.72 -1.41 -5.60
N GLY A 119 -8.97 -2.02 -4.43
CA GLY A 119 -8.34 -1.63 -3.17
C GLY A 119 -6.82 -1.73 -3.24
N SER A 120 -6.29 -2.84 -3.78
CA SER A 120 -4.84 -3.03 -3.91
C SER A 120 -4.20 -2.06 -4.90
N ILE A 121 -4.81 -1.85 -6.07
CA ILE A 121 -4.33 -0.88 -7.07
C ILE A 121 -4.35 0.54 -6.51
N LEU A 122 -5.45 0.93 -5.87
CA LEU A 122 -5.61 2.27 -5.30
C LEU A 122 -4.63 2.49 -4.15
N ALA A 123 -4.45 1.51 -3.25
CA ALA A 123 -3.50 1.60 -2.15
C ALA A 123 -2.07 1.78 -2.67
N ALA A 124 -1.62 0.95 -3.61
CA ALA A 124 -0.29 1.06 -4.22
C ALA A 124 -0.09 2.41 -4.93
N PHE A 125 -1.08 2.86 -5.69
CA PHE A 125 -1.03 4.14 -6.39
C PHE A 125 -0.91 5.33 -5.43
N ILE A 126 -1.72 5.34 -4.37
CA ILE A 126 -1.68 6.42 -3.36
C ILE A 126 -0.37 6.38 -2.55
N GLN A 127 0.17 5.21 -2.24
CA GLN A 127 1.51 5.11 -1.62
C GLN A 127 2.57 5.77 -2.50
N GLY A 128 2.52 5.55 -3.81
CA GLY A 128 3.42 6.20 -4.75
C GLY A 128 3.20 7.72 -4.85
N ILE A 129 1.95 8.20 -4.75
CA ILE A 129 1.66 9.64 -4.64
C ILE A 129 2.27 10.23 -3.36
N ILE A 130 2.10 9.56 -2.21
CA ILE A 130 2.68 9.99 -0.93
C ILE A 130 4.21 10.05 -1.05
N LEU A 131 4.83 9.02 -1.61
CA LEU A 131 6.28 8.99 -1.85
C LEU A 131 6.73 10.14 -2.76
N GLY A 132 6.06 10.35 -3.88
CA GLY A 132 6.37 11.44 -4.82
C GLY A 132 6.20 12.82 -4.19
N THR A 133 5.18 13.00 -3.37
CA THR A 133 4.98 14.25 -2.63
C THR A 133 6.09 14.46 -1.60
N PHE A 134 6.51 13.41 -0.92
CA PHE A 134 7.61 13.45 0.04
C PHE A 134 8.95 13.79 -0.65
N VAL A 135 9.24 13.16 -1.79
CA VAL A 135 10.48 13.40 -2.57
C VAL A 135 10.56 14.84 -3.12
N LYS A 136 9.43 15.43 -3.51
CA LYS A 136 9.39 16.85 -3.92
C LYS A 136 9.76 17.80 -2.80
N GLY A 137 9.70 17.34 -1.57
CA GLY A 137 9.89 18.16 -0.38
C GLY A 137 8.69 19.03 -0.07
N TYR A 138 8.42 19.16 1.22
CA TYR A 138 7.52 20.19 1.73
C TYR A 138 8.34 21.45 1.86
N GLY A 139 8.13 22.43 1.00
CA GLY A 139 8.81 23.71 1.13
C GLY A 139 8.56 24.29 2.51
N LEU A 140 9.60 24.39 3.31
CA LEU A 140 9.60 25.02 4.64
C LEU A 140 9.13 26.50 4.58
N HIS A 141 8.95 27.04 3.38
CA HIS A 141 8.59 28.42 3.09
C HIS A 141 7.19 28.60 2.52
N LEU A 142 6.36 27.54 2.47
CA LEU A 142 5.04 27.68 1.89
C LEU A 142 4.05 28.14 2.95
N PRO A 143 3.29 29.25 2.71
CA PRO A 143 2.19 29.63 3.58
C PRO A 143 1.15 28.50 3.60
N LEU A 144 0.49 28.31 4.75
CA LEU A 144 -0.53 27.29 5.01
C LEU A 144 -1.77 27.35 4.09
N SER A 145 -1.77 28.21 3.09
CA SER A 145 -2.83 28.38 2.09
C SER A 145 -2.65 27.46 0.88
N HIS A 146 -2.50 26.15 1.11
CA HIS A 146 -2.35 25.23 -0.02
C HIS A 146 -3.70 24.79 -0.56
N SER A 147 -3.78 24.73 -1.88
CA SER A 147 -4.81 23.97 -2.58
C SER A 147 -4.91 22.57 -1.96
N ALA A 148 -6.12 22.11 -1.65
CA ALA A 148 -6.37 20.76 -1.12
C ALA A 148 -5.79 19.64 -2.02
N TYR A 149 -5.31 19.98 -3.21
CA TYR A 149 -4.80 19.06 -4.24
C TYR A 149 -3.30 19.22 -4.53
N HIS A 150 -2.51 19.87 -3.65
CA HIS A 150 -1.06 20.07 -3.86
C HIS A 150 -0.26 18.75 -4.01
N TRP A 151 -0.80 17.65 -3.48
CA TRP A 151 -0.25 16.30 -3.59
C TRP A 151 -0.52 15.65 -4.96
N PHE A 152 -1.42 16.20 -5.78
CA PHE A 152 -1.79 15.65 -7.08
C PHE A 152 -1.10 16.43 -8.19
N THR A 153 0.05 15.97 -8.65
CA THR A 153 0.86 16.58 -9.69
C THR A 153 1.30 15.52 -10.71
N PRO A 154 1.70 15.90 -11.94
CA PRO A 154 2.18 14.92 -12.92
C PRO A 154 3.31 14.03 -12.40
N PHE A 155 4.22 14.58 -11.61
CA PHE A 155 5.31 13.81 -11.00
C PHE A 155 4.78 12.79 -9.97
N THR A 156 3.86 13.18 -9.09
CA THR A 156 3.32 12.27 -8.09
C THR A 156 2.43 11.19 -8.71
N VAL A 157 1.72 11.50 -9.80
CA VAL A 157 0.99 10.50 -10.58
C VAL A 157 1.95 9.50 -11.22
N PHE A 158 3.06 9.98 -11.80
CA PHE A 158 4.10 9.12 -12.35
C PHE A 158 4.70 8.18 -11.28
N THR A 159 5.04 8.70 -10.10
CA THR A 159 5.53 7.88 -8.98
C THR A 159 4.47 6.89 -8.51
N GLY A 160 3.18 7.28 -8.51
CA GLY A 160 2.05 6.37 -8.24
C GLY A 160 2.03 5.18 -9.20
N LEU A 161 2.10 5.43 -10.49
CA LEU A 161 2.14 4.37 -11.51
C LEU A 161 3.40 3.50 -11.39
N ALA A 162 4.55 4.11 -11.10
CA ALA A 162 5.80 3.37 -10.91
C ALA A 162 5.72 2.40 -9.71
N VAL A 163 5.10 2.80 -8.59
CA VAL A 163 4.89 1.92 -7.43
C VAL A 163 3.92 0.79 -7.76
N VAL A 164 2.83 1.05 -8.49
CA VAL A 164 1.92 0.01 -8.96
C VAL A 164 2.66 -1.04 -9.80
N CYS A 165 3.51 -0.62 -10.74
CA CYS A 165 4.32 -1.54 -11.53
C CYS A 165 5.34 -2.31 -10.68
N GLY A 166 5.99 -1.64 -9.72
CA GLY A 166 6.93 -2.28 -8.80
C GLY A 166 6.27 -3.34 -7.92
N TYR A 167 5.08 -3.05 -7.39
CA TYR A 167 4.33 -4.01 -6.58
C TYR A 167 3.75 -5.15 -7.43
N ALA A 168 3.32 -4.89 -8.66
CA ALA A 168 2.95 -5.96 -9.59
C ALA A 168 4.12 -6.94 -9.81
N LEU A 169 5.34 -6.44 -9.95
CA LEU A 169 6.55 -7.28 -10.05
C LEU A 169 6.79 -8.08 -8.76
N LEU A 170 6.66 -7.46 -7.58
CA LEU A 170 6.78 -8.16 -6.29
C LEU A 170 5.72 -9.25 -6.15
N GLY A 171 4.46 -8.96 -6.51
CA GLY A 171 3.38 -9.95 -6.50
C GLY A 171 3.61 -11.09 -7.47
N ALA A 172 4.11 -10.82 -8.68
CA ALA A 172 4.45 -11.86 -9.65
C ALA A 172 5.57 -12.78 -9.12
N THR A 173 6.63 -12.22 -8.56
CA THR A 173 7.73 -13.01 -7.98
C THR A 173 7.25 -13.83 -6.77
N TRP A 174 6.35 -13.28 -5.94
CA TRP A 174 5.74 -14.02 -4.84
C TRP A 174 4.94 -15.22 -5.35
N LEU A 175 4.11 -15.03 -6.37
CA LEU A 175 3.31 -16.11 -6.95
C LEU A 175 4.19 -17.21 -7.56
N ILE A 176 5.28 -16.85 -8.24
CA ILE A 176 6.25 -17.83 -8.77
C ILE A 176 6.83 -18.71 -7.65
N VAL A 177 7.10 -18.15 -6.48
CA VAL A 177 7.67 -18.88 -5.34
C VAL A 177 6.62 -19.74 -4.62
N LYS A 178 5.37 -19.27 -4.56
CA LYS A 178 4.32 -19.87 -3.70
C LYS A 178 3.36 -20.78 -4.45
N THR A 179 3.32 -20.73 -5.77
CA THR A 179 2.41 -21.54 -6.58
C THR A 179 3.17 -22.50 -7.50
N VAL A 180 2.45 -23.50 -8.01
CA VAL A 180 2.97 -24.47 -8.99
C VAL A 180 2.02 -24.54 -10.19
N GLY A 181 2.52 -24.94 -11.35
CA GLY A 181 1.72 -25.09 -12.57
C GLY A 181 1.44 -23.76 -13.28
N ILE A 182 0.23 -23.60 -13.83
CA ILE A 182 -0.14 -22.49 -14.74
C ILE A 182 0.04 -21.08 -14.11
N LEU A 183 0.00 -20.94 -12.79
CA LEU A 183 0.22 -19.66 -12.13
C LEU A 183 1.69 -19.31 -11.95
N GLN A 184 2.60 -20.26 -12.24
CA GLN A 184 4.04 -20.06 -12.17
C GLN A 184 4.63 -19.64 -13.53
N GLU A 185 3.96 -19.98 -14.65
CA GLU A 185 4.34 -19.62 -16.01
C GLU A 185 3.81 -18.23 -16.40
#